data_0c4be2077fbbdcc05be9508134974d12
#
_entry.id   0c4be2077fbbdcc05be9508134974d12
#
_cell.length_a   1.000
_cell.length_b   1.000
_cell.length_c   1.000
_cell.angle_alpha   90.00
_cell.angle_beta   90.00
_cell.angle_gamma   90.00
#
_symmetry.space_group_name_H-M   'P 1'
#
loop_
_entity.id
_entity.type
_entity.pdbx_description
1 polymer ?
#
loop_
_entity_poly.entity_id
_entity_poly.type
_entity_poly.pdbx_seq_one_letter_code
_entity_poly.pdbx_strand_id
1 'polypeptide(L)'
;MSQKRVSVHALSATVVATLLAVGLTAGLPSPAQAAGTTYFISAAGSDSNSGTSSSTPWKSLAKINATVLKPGDTVSLRRGDTWTGGVVTGQSGTAAAPITLNSYGSGSAPTVTGGKSGNCIRINGDYTIVDGLRGVSCGYAGISITGDHDTVRNSSASNNAVGIKAGSGSDFGKYTGNVLTNNSIMNVLTRGTNCGTAQAVNCNDDSGASGVLINGNDNEFSGNTISGSNAFSYDYARDGSSFEIYNGNRNNIHHNVAVDNNNFSEIGRSTGTADGNTYRYNLVRATCGANCTQAKGLIARGPGTSFGPTNGTVFEFNTVYLNGSQSQAVVCHASCPSSTVIRGNILVGVKNSLWINGSGWTERQNVLNGPVNVVLNSTSTTAPARFLNAPSDLHLTGSSPAIDRAGTSPTAFDLAGVAVPQDGDCNGTAAADSGAYEFDSPNC
;
A
#
# COMPACT_ATOMS: atom_id res chain seq x y z
N MET A 1 -80.64 -6.34 -50.00
CA MET A 1 -80.75 -6.02 -48.57
C MET A 1 -80.30 -7.28 -47.80
N SER A 2 -79.05 -7.38 -47.41
CA SER A 2 -78.56 -8.57 -46.80
C SER A 2 -78.09 -8.19 -45.39
N GLN A 3 -78.67 -8.88 -44.40
CA GLN A 3 -78.30 -8.74 -43.00
C GLN A 3 -77.11 -9.71 -42.73
N LYS A 4 -76.00 -9.19 -42.32
CA LYS A 4 -74.91 -9.99 -41.80
C LYS A 4 -75.07 -10.27 -40.32
N ARG A 5 -75.18 -11.53 -39.94
CA ARG A 5 -75.20 -12.00 -38.55
C ARG A 5 -73.82 -11.88 -37.96
N VAL A 6 -73.72 -11.32 -36.80
CA VAL A 6 -72.47 -11.30 -35.98
C VAL A 6 -72.50 -12.48 -35.02
N SER A 7 -71.57 -13.40 -35.14
CA SER A 7 -71.36 -14.53 -34.22
C SER A 7 -70.55 -14.04 -33.03
N VAL A 8 -71.07 -14.17 -31.83
CA VAL A 8 -70.37 -13.93 -30.57
C VAL A 8 -69.73 -15.26 -30.14
N HIS A 9 -68.41 -15.31 -30.12
CA HIS A 9 -67.68 -16.45 -29.55
C HIS A 9 -67.43 -16.14 -28.07
N ALA A 10 -67.97 -17.01 -27.21
CA ALA A 10 -67.68 -16.97 -25.78
C ALA A 10 -66.26 -17.57 -25.53
N LEU A 11 -65.33 -16.79 -25.00
CA LEU A 11 -64.05 -17.25 -24.47
C LEU A 11 -64.27 -17.80 -23.07
N SER A 12 -64.08 -19.08 -22.88
CA SER A 12 -63.98 -19.72 -21.58
C SER A 12 -62.60 -19.44 -21.00
N ALA A 13 -62.51 -18.65 -19.96
CA ALA A 13 -61.28 -18.44 -19.20
C ALA A 13 -61.03 -19.59 -18.21
N THR A 14 -60.08 -20.46 -18.51
CA THR A 14 -59.60 -21.47 -17.57
C THR A 14 -58.60 -20.82 -16.62
N VAL A 15 -58.97 -20.63 -15.36
CA VAL A 15 -58.07 -20.18 -14.29
C VAL A 15 -57.19 -21.34 -13.86
N VAL A 16 -55.93 -21.35 -14.25
CA VAL A 16 -54.93 -22.27 -13.71
C VAL A 16 -54.41 -21.66 -12.43
N ALA A 17 -54.79 -22.20 -11.28
CA ALA A 17 -54.22 -21.83 -9.98
C ALA A 17 -52.84 -22.51 -9.85
N THR A 18 -51.79 -21.71 -10.04
CA THR A 18 -50.40 -22.14 -9.74
C THR A 18 -50.19 -21.99 -8.24
N LEU A 19 -50.17 -23.10 -7.49
CA LEU A 19 -49.69 -23.14 -6.10
C LEU A 19 -48.17 -22.87 -6.12
N LEU A 20 -47.75 -21.68 -5.72
CA LEU A 20 -46.38 -21.43 -5.31
C LEU A 20 -46.14 -22.14 -3.97
N ALA A 21 -45.48 -23.28 -4.00
CA ALA A 21 -44.87 -23.89 -2.82
C ALA A 21 -43.64 -23.03 -2.43
N VAL A 22 -43.80 -22.09 -1.50
CA VAL A 22 -42.68 -21.43 -0.84
C VAL A 22 -42.01 -22.46 0.05
N GLY A 23 -40.99 -23.12 -0.47
CA GLY A 23 -40.11 -23.98 0.32
C GLY A 23 -39.37 -23.11 1.34
N LEU A 24 -39.84 -23.09 2.59
CA LEU A 24 -39.03 -22.63 3.72
C LEU A 24 -37.88 -23.62 3.90
N THR A 25 -36.76 -23.37 3.24
CA THR A 25 -35.50 -23.99 3.65
C THR A 25 -35.12 -23.33 4.98
N ALA A 26 -35.51 -23.96 6.07
CA ALA A 26 -34.90 -23.66 7.36
C ALA A 26 -33.41 -23.91 7.20
N GLY A 27 -32.63 -22.83 7.04
CA GLY A 27 -31.18 -22.90 7.06
C GLY A 27 -30.79 -23.56 8.39
N LEU A 28 -30.17 -24.72 8.30
CA LEU A 28 -29.57 -25.32 9.49
C LEU A 28 -28.65 -24.28 10.10
N PRO A 29 -28.75 -24.00 11.42
CA PRO A 29 -27.82 -23.10 12.06
C PRO A 29 -26.42 -23.61 11.76
N SER A 30 -25.56 -22.77 11.16
CA SER A 30 -24.12 -23.06 11.08
C SER A 30 -23.68 -23.48 12.47
N PRO A 31 -22.93 -24.57 12.62
CA PRO A 31 -22.42 -24.96 13.92
C PRO A 31 -21.69 -23.75 14.51
N ALA A 32 -22.08 -23.34 15.72
CA ALA A 32 -21.40 -22.25 16.43
C ALA A 32 -19.92 -22.61 16.49
N GLN A 33 -19.10 -21.84 15.79
CA GLN A 33 -17.65 -22.04 15.83
C GLN A 33 -17.21 -21.86 17.27
N ALA A 34 -16.50 -22.86 17.80
CA ALA A 34 -15.96 -22.75 19.16
C ALA A 34 -15.12 -21.46 19.26
N ALA A 35 -15.35 -20.67 20.30
CA ALA A 35 -14.56 -19.48 20.56
C ALA A 35 -13.08 -19.87 20.65
N GLY A 36 -12.21 -19.17 19.91
CA GLY A 36 -10.78 -19.43 19.90
C GLY A 36 -10.16 -19.20 21.28
N THR A 37 -9.04 -19.83 21.53
CA THR A 37 -8.27 -19.69 22.77
C THR A 37 -7.39 -18.43 22.70
N THR A 38 -7.36 -17.64 23.79
CA THR A 38 -6.38 -16.56 23.91
C THR A 38 -5.18 -17.02 24.74
N TYR A 39 -4.00 -16.90 24.13
CA TYR A 39 -2.71 -17.15 24.79
C TYR A 39 -2.01 -15.84 25.11
N PHE A 40 -1.57 -15.69 26.34
CA PHE A 40 -0.87 -14.50 26.84
C PHE A 40 0.62 -14.78 26.97
N ILE A 41 1.44 -13.82 26.58
CA ILE A 41 2.89 -13.91 26.60
C ILE A 41 3.47 -12.66 27.25
N SER A 42 4.38 -12.86 28.20
CA SER A 42 5.12 -11.80 28.88
C SER A 42 6.56 -12.25 29.14
N ALA A 43 7.52 -11.34 29.00
CA ALA A 43 8.93 -11.62 29.32
C ALA A 43 9.14 -12.04 30.78
N ALA A 44 8.22 -11.65 31.67
CA ALA A 44 8.19 -12.08 33.07
C ALA A 44 7.40 -13.39 33.31
N GLY A 45 6.86 -14.02 32.27
CA GLY A 45 6.08 -15.26 32.35
C GLY A 45 6.92 -16.53 32.54
N SER A 46 6.29 -17.69 32.37
CA SER A 46 6.93 -19.00 32.39
C SER A 46 6.30 -19.91 31.35
N ASP A 47 7.13 -20.65 30.60
CA ASP A 47 6.65 -21.60 29.58
C ASP A 47 6.01 -22.85 30.16
N SER A 48 6.11 -23.06 31.52
CA SER A 48 5.39 -24.07 32.26
C SER A 48 3.92 -23.65 32.60
N ASN A 49 3.58 -22.37 32.42
CA ASN A 49 2.22 -21.87 32.65
C ASN A 49 1.26 -22.37 31.55
N SER A 50 -0.05 -22.30 31.81
CA SER A 50 -1.08 -22.59 30.81
C SER A 50 -1.06 -21.60 29.62
N GLY A 51 -0.65 -20.34 29.88
CA GLY A 51 -0.71 -19.25 28.91
C GLY A 51 -2.11 -18.70 28.66
N THR A 52 -3.17 -19.30 29.21
CA THR A 52 -4.57 -18.94 28.93
C THR A 52 -5.12 -17.80 29.78
N SER A 53 -4.28 -17.19 30.60
CA SER A 53 -4.62 -16.05 31.46
C SER A 53 -3.45 -15.04 31.45
N SER A 54 -3.77 -13.76 31.53
CA SER A 54 -2.76 -12.69 31.67
C SER A 54 -2.02 -12.76 33.04
N SER A 55 -2.52 -13.47 34.00
CA SER A 55 -1.85 -13.74 35.31
C SER A 55 -0.89 -14.94 35.27
N THR A 56 -1.03 -15.83 34.29
CA THR A 56 -0.18 -17.01 34.08
C THR A 56 0.33 -17.08 32.64
N PRO A 57 1.03 -16.02 32.12
CA PRO A 57 1.43 -15.94 30.75
C PRO A 57 2.61 -16.89 30.46
N TRP A 58 2.77 -17.29 29.20
CA TRP A 58 4.00 -17.88 28.70
C TRP A 58 5.13 -16.85 28.69
N LYS A 59 6.36 -17.32 28.54
CA LYS A 59 7.55 -16.45 28.53
C LYS A 59 8.14 -16.22 27.15
N SER A 60 8.29 -17.28 26.38
CA SER A 60 9.17 -17.26 25.20
C SER A 60 8.41 -17.29 23.87
N LEU A 61 9.02 -16.70 22.83
CA LEU A 61 8.56 -16.86 21.47
C LEU A 61 8.61 -18.32 20.99
N ALA A 62 9.57 -19.11 21.51
CA ALA A 62 9.65 -20.53 21.20
C ALA A 62 8.40 -21.30 21.60
N LYS A 63 7.74 -20.90 22.70
CA LYS A 63 6.47 -21.50 23.12
C LYS A 63 5.35 -21.20 22.12
N ILE A 64 5.29 -19.96 21.58
CA ILE A 64 4.36 -19.61 20.50
C ILE A 64 4.61 -20.47 19.29
N ASN A 65 5.87 -20.50 18.83
CA ASN A 65 6.27 -21.19 17.60
C ASN A 65 6.02 -22.71 17.65
N ALA A 66 6.01 -23.30 18.86
CA ALA A 66 5.70 -24.71 19.09
C ALA A 66 4.19 -25.01 19.25
N THR A 67 3.35 -23.95 19.35
CA THR A 67 1.91 -24.11 19.57
C THR A 67 1.19 -24.23 18.23
N VAL A 68 0.35 -25.27 18.08
CA VAL A 68 -0.53 -25.41 16.93
C VAL A 68 -1.77 -24.56 17.16
N LEU A 69 -1.80 -23.37 16.55
CA LEU A 69 -2.94 -22.47 16.61
C LEU A 69 -4.11 -22.99 15.77
N LYS A 70 -5.32 -22.66 16.17
CA LYS A 70 -6.56 -23.01 15.47
C LYS A 70 -7.27 -21.75 15.01
N PRO A 71 -8.17 -21.83 14.02
CA PRO A 71 -9.01 -20.71 13.62
C PRO A 71 -9.71 -20.07 14.84
N GLY A 72 -9.56 -18.75 14.97
CA GLY A 72 -10.09 -17.96 16.08
C GLY A 72 -9.13 -17.79 17.27
N ASP A 73 -8.03 -18.51 17.32
CA ASP A 73 -7.04 -18.33 18.41
C ASP A 73 -6.38 -16.95 18.37
N THR A 74 -6.08 -16.44 19.55
CA THR A 74 -5.37 -15.17 19.73
C THR A 74 -4.09 -15.37 20.51
N VAL A 75 -3.00 -14.77 20.04
CA VAL A 75 -1.72 -14.68 20.74
C VAL A 75 -1.51 -13.23 21.15
N SER A 76 -1.60 -12.92 22.45
CA SER A 76 -1.48 -11.58 23.00
C SER A 76 -0.12 -11.37 23.66
N LEU A 77 0.69 -10.45 23.12
CA LEU A 77 2.00 -10.08 23.66
C LEU A 77 1.85 -8.89 24.63
N ARG A 78 2.55 -8.94 25.77
CA ARG A 78 2.46 -7.87 26.75
C ARG A 78 3.13 -6.60 26.26
N ARG A 79 2.43 -5.49 26.34
CA ARG A 79 2.99 -4.16 26.06
C ARG A 79 4.11 -3.81 27.04
N GLY A 80 5.13 -3.15 26.57
CA GLY A 80 6.34 -2.82 27.32
C GLY A 80 7.43 -3.90 27.28
N ASP A 81 7.10 -5.13 26.88
CA ASP A 81 8.06 -6.22 26.81
C ASP A 81 8.80 -6.28 25.45
N THR A 82 10.00 -6.85 25.49
CA THR A 82 10.82 -7.07 24.29
C THR A 82 11.34 -8.51 24.28
N TRP A 83 11.29 -9.14 23.11
CA TRP A 83 11.84 -10.47 22.88
C TRP A 83 12.89 -10.44 21.75
N THR A 84 13.94 -11.21 21.91
CA THR A 84 14.92 -11.48 20.85
C THR A 84 14.60 -12.81 20.18
N GLY A 85 14.61 -12.82 18.85
CA GLY A 85 14.29 -13.99 18.04
C GLY A 85 13.17 -13.69 17.04
N GLY A 86 12.41 -14.71 16.65
CA GLY A 86 11.32 -14.57 15.69
C GLY A 86 10.03 -15.26 16.16
N VAL A 87 8.90 -14.62 15.88
CA VAL A 87 7.58 -15.27 15.91
C VAL A 87 7.34 -15.85 14.52
N VAL A 88 7.03 -17.15 14.46
CA VAL A 88 6.68 -17.83 13.21
C VAL A 88 5.37 -18.60 13.42
N THR A 89 4.34 -18.26 12.64
CA THR A 89 3.08 -19.03 12.60
C THR A 89 2.84 -19.53 11.20
N GLY A 90 2.39 -20.77 11.08
CA GLY A 90 2.13 -21.42 9.78
C GLY A 90 0.71 -21.99 9.67
N GLN A 91 -0.11 -21.83 10.72
CA GLN A 91 -1.49 -22.26 10.70
C GLN A 91 -2.38 -21.16 10.14
N SER A 92 -3.41 -21.56 9.40
CA SER A 92 -4.38 -20.64 8.82
C SER A 92 -5.60 -20.47 9.73
N GLY A 93 -6.09 -19.23 9.80
CA GLY A 93 -7.43 -18.93 10.27
C GLY A 93 -8.49 -19.22 9.23
N THR A 94 -9.63 -18.57 9.34
CA THR A 94 -10.68 -18.49 8.32
C THR A 94 -11.23 -17.06 8.28
N ALA A 95 -11.96 -16.71 7.22
CA ALA A 95 -12.59 -15.39 7.13
C ALA A 95 -13.51 -15.08 8.35
N ALA A 96 -14.19 -16.11 8.88
CA ALA A 96 -15.07 -15.97 10.05
C ALA A 96 -14.34 -16.06 11.38
N ALA A 97 -13.13 -16.65 11.42
CA ALA A 97 -12.34 -16.88 12.62
C ALA A 97 -10.84 -16.75 12.30
N PRO A 98 -10.33 -15.57 12.07
CA PRO A 98 -8.91 -15.34 11.82
C PRO A 98 -8.07 -15.69 13.05
N ILE A 99 -6.83 -16.12 12.85
CA ILE A 99 -5.83 -16.16 13.91
C ILE A 99 -5.35 -14.73 14.16
N THR A 100 -5.22 -14.32 15.43
CA THR A 100 -4.82 -12.95 15.75
C THR A 100 -3.55 -12.92 16.61
N LEU A 101 -2.56 -12.14 16.18
CA LEU A 101 -1.41 -11.76 16.96
C LEU A 101 -1.56 -10.29 17.35
N ASN A 102 -1.75 -10.01 18.64
CA ASN A 102 -1.98 -8.65 19.12
C ASN A 102 -1.23 -8.34 20.43
N SER A 103 -1.60 -7.24 21.08
CA SER A 103 -0.98 -6.81 22.32
C SER A 103 -2.00 -6.65 23.45
N TYR A 104 -1.58 -6.85 24.72
CA TYR A 104 -2.38 -6.59 25.92
C TYR A 104 -1.62 -5.75 26.94
N GLY A 105 -2.37 -5.21 27.92
CA GLY A 105 -1.82 -4.36 28.96
C GLY A 105 -1.57 -2.93 28.50
N SER A 106 -0.74 -2.21 29.22
CA SER A 106 -0.40 -0.80 28.96
C SER A 106 1.08 -0.61 28.67
N GLY A 107 1.45 0.52 28.08
CA GLY A 107 2.81 0.87 27.71
C GLY A 107 3.06 0.85 26.20
N SER A 108 4.33 0.89 25.79
CA SER A 108 4.74 0.82 24.38
C SER A 108 4.34 -0.50 23.74
N ALA A 109 4.15 -0.51 22.43
CA ALA A 109 3.86 -1.76 21.70
C ALA A 109 4.94 -2.83 21.96
N PRO A 110 4.56 -4.10 22.09
CA PRO A 110 5.50 -5.19 22.32
C PRO A 110 6.46 -5.29 21.14
N THR A 111 7.73 -5.51 21.47
CA THR A 111 8.80 -5.48 20.46
C THR A 111 9.40 -6.86 20.26
N VAL A 112 9.48 -7.28 19.00
CA VAL A 112 10.29 -8.42 18.58
C VAL A 112 11.52 -7.89 17.86
N THR A 113 12.71 -8.30 18.29
CA THR A 113 13.99 -7.92 17.67
C THR A 113 14.72 -9.16 17.16
N GLY A 114 15.15 -9.13 15.91
CA GLY A 114 15.65 -10.33 15.23
C GLY A 114 17.08 -10.73 15.52
N GLY A 115 17.86 -9.90 16.24
CA GLY A 115 19.25 -10.24 16.59
C GLY A 115 20.15 -10.55 15.39
N LYS A 116 19.94 -9.92 14.24
CA LYS A 116 20.72 -10.02 12.99
C LYS A 116 20.36 -11.19 12.04
N SER A 117 19.37 -12.00 12.31
CA SER A 117 18.97 -13.07 11.38
C SER A 117 17.47 -13.12 11.11
N GLY A 118 17.11 -13.17 9.83
CA GLY A 118 15.74 -13.43 9.36
C GLY A 118 14.71 -12.35 9.68
N ASN A 119 13.46 -12.78 9.77
CA ASN A 119 12.30 -11.93 10.00
C ASN A 119 11.90 -11.94 11.49
N CYS A 120 11.46 -10.80 12.02
CA CYS A 120 11.00 -10.75 13.41
C CYS A 120 9.61 -11.38 13.60
N ILE A 121 8.66 -11.04 12.73
CA ILE A 121 7.31 -11.61 12.74
C ILE A 121 7.08 -12.21 11.36
N ARG A 122 6.85 -13.52 11.31
CA ARG A 122 6.62 -14.26 10.07
C ARG A 122 5.31 -15.02 10.11
N ILE A 123 4.44 -14.70 9.18
CA ILE A 123 3.12 -15.33 9.00
C ILE A 123 3.15 -16.08 7.68
N ASN A 124 2.91 -17.39 7.73
CA ASN A 124 2.87 -18.25 6.55
C ASN A 124 1.49 -18.85 6.27
N GLY A 125 0.57 -18.76 7.24
CA GLY A 125 -0.82 -19.22 7.08
C GLY A 125 -1.73 -18.07 6.71
N ASP A 126 -2.90 -18.39 6.18
CA ASP A 126 -3.90 -17.46 5.68
C ASP A 126 -4.80 -16.93 6.80
N TYR A 127 -5.51 -15.82 6.53
CA TYR A 127 -6.47 -15.22 7.44
C TYR A 127 -5.89 -14.97 8.84
N THR A 128 -4.70 -14.38 8.88
CA THR A 128 -4.04 -13.96 10.12
C THR A 128 -4.06 -12.44 10.28
N ILE A 129 -4.31 -11.96 11.48
CA ILE A 129 -4.27 -10.54 11.83
C ILE A 129 -3.06 -10.28 12.72
N VAL A 130 -2.18 -9.37 12.29
CA VAL A 130 -1.10 -8.80 13.12
C VAL A 130 -1.49 -7.38 13.49
N ASP A 131 -1.72 -7.10 14.78
CA ASP A 131 -2.25 -5.82 15.25
C ASP A 131 -1.42 -5.26 16.40
N GLY A 132 -0.80 -4.09 16.20
CA GLY A 132 -0.13 -3.34 17.25
C GLY A 132 1.21 -3.93 17.72
N LEU A 133 1.94 -4.65 16.86
CA LEU A 133 3.24 -5.24 17.17
C LEU A 133 4.40 -4.46 16.52
N ARG A 134 5.62 -4.65 17.04
CA ARG A 134 6.83 -4.01 16.50
C ARG A 134 7.89 -5.02 16.11
N GLY A 135 8.41 -4.92 14.87
CA GLY A 135 9.58 -5.63 14.39
C GLY A 135 10.78 -4.68 14.23
N VAL A 136 11.82 -4.83 15.05
CA VAL A 136 12.95 -3.88 15.11
C VAL A 136 14.29 -4.58 14.97
N SER A 137 15.17 -4.03 14.11
CA SER A 137 16.53 -4.56 13.91
C SER A 137 16.55 -6.05 13.59
N CYS A 138 15.66 -6.48 12.71
CA CYS A 138 15.57 -7.83 12.18
C CYS A 138 16.62 -8.00 11.07
N GLY A 139 17.06 -9.23 10.84
CA GLY A 139 18.07 -9.50 9.80
C GLY A 139 17.56 -9.19 8.38
N TYR A 140 16.26 -9.30 8.15
CA TYR A 140 15.65 -8.97 6.87
C TYR A 140 14.38 -8.14 7.04
N ALA A 141 13.22 -8.74 7.33
CA ALA A 141 11.95 -8.00 7.45
C ALA A 141 11.47 -7.88 8.91
N GLY A 142 10.92 -6.71 9.24
CA GLY A 142 10.21 -6.50 10.50
C GLY A 142 8.99 -7.41 10.61
N ILE A 143 8.15 -7.41 9.58
CA ILE A 143 6.98 -8.27 9.45
C ILE A 143 6.99 -8.88 8.03
N SER A 144 6.87 -10.20 7.93
CA SER A 144 6.87 -10.94 6.66
C SER A 144 5.62 -11.80 6.56
N ILE A 145 4.86 -11.62 5.51
CA ILE A 145 3.61 -12.30 5.22
C ILE A 145 3.79 -13.13 3.94
N THR A 146 3.34 -14.37 3.96
CA THR A 146 3.30 -15.25 2.77
C THR A 146 1.99 -16.01 2.63
N GLY A 147 1.04 -15.81 3.55
CA GLY A 147 -0.33 -16.32 3.47
C GLY A 147 -1.27 -15.31 2.81
N ASP A 148 -2.44 -15.79 2.42
CA ASP A 148 -3.49 -15.01 1.77
C ASP A 148 -4.48 -14.39 2.77
N HIS A 149 -5.12 -13.27 2.37
CA HIS A 149 -6.15 -12.62 3.17
C HIS A 149 -5.69 -12.17 4.57
N ASP A 150 -4.41 -11.95 4.74
CA ASP A 150 -3.83 -11.50 6.00
C ASP A 150 -4.00 -10.00 6.22
N THR A 151 -4.02 -9.59 7.47
CA THR A 151 -4.09 -8.18 7.84
C THR A 151 -2.90 -7.81 8.73
N VAL A 152 -2.17 -6.75 8.36
CA VAL A 152 -1.17 -6.11 9.22
C VAL A 152 -1.63 -4.69 9.48
N ARG A 153 -1.94 -4.37 10.74
CA ARG A 153 -2.46 -3.04 11.08
C ARG A 153 -1.88 -2.49 12.38
N ASN A 154 -1.87 -1.15 12.50
CA ASN A 154 -1.42 -0.44 13.70
C ASN A 154 -0.05 -0.91 14.21
N SER A 155 0.73 -1.51 13.34
CA SER A 155 2.02 -2.14 13.65
C SER A 155 3.17 -1.25 13.20
N SER A 156 4.37 -1.55 13.65
CA SER A 156 5.52 -0.77 13.22
C SER A 156 6.74 -1.64 12.95
N ALA A 157 7.59 -1.15 12.04
CA ALA A 157 8.86 -1.80 11.74
C ALA A 157 9.95 -0.75 11.54
N SER A 158 11.13 -0.98 12.12
CA SER A 158 12.23 -0.03 11.98
C SER A 158 13.60 -0.69 12.01
N ASN A 159 14.57 -0.05 11.34
CA ASN A 159 15.95 -0.51 11.27
C ASN A 159 16.08 -1.93 10.69
N ASN A 160 15.35 -2.22 9.63
CA ASN A 160 15.37 -3.48 8.89
C ASN A 160 15.81 -3.23 7.43
N ALA A 161 16.05 -4.29 6.68
CA ALA A 161 16.18 -4.19 5.22
C ALA A 161 14.80 -3.97 4.58
N VAL A 162 13.76 -4.58 5.14
CA VAL A 162 12.37 -4.41 4.74
C VAL A 162 11.51 -4.18 5.98
N GLY A 163 10.67 -3.16 5.96
CA GLY A 163 9.71 -2.93 7.04
C GLY A 163 8.63 -4.02 7.07
N ILE A 164 7.81 -4.06 6.03
CA ILE A 164 6.80 -5.11 5.79
C ILE A 164 7.07 -5.77 4.45
N LYS A 165 7.12 -7.11 4.42
CA LYS A 165 7.18 -7.90 3.21
C LYS A 165 5.83 -8.58 2.98
N ALA A 166 5.12 -8.20 1.91
CA ALA A 166 4.01 -8.95 1.32
C ALA A 166 4.62 -9.88 0.26
N GLY A 167 4.95 -11.11 0.65
CA GLY A 167 5.72 -12.05 -0.17
C GLY A 167 4.91 -12.67 -1.31
N SER A 168 5.54 -13.48 -2.14
CA SER A 168 4.85 -14.29 -3.14
C SER A 168 3.89 -15.27 -2.44
N GLY A 169 2.63 -15.30 -2.85
CA GLY A 169 1.54 -16.02 -2.18
C GLY A 169 0.85 -15.20 -1.08
N SER A 170 1.18 -13.93 -0.90
CA SER A 170 0.45 -13.01 -0.02
C SER A 170 -0.51 -12.19 -0.88
N ASP A 171 -1.65 -12.76 -1.21
CA ASP A 171 -2.67 -12.13 -2.03
C ASP A 171 -3.86 -11.67 -1.16
N PHE A 172 -4.60 -10.65 -1.63
CA PHE A 172 -5.77 -10.10 -0.94
C PHE A 172 -5.52 -9.61 0.48
N GLY A 173 -4.27 -9.31 0.81
CA GLY A 173 -3.86 -8.80 2.14
C GLY A 173 -4.24 -7.33 2.36
N LYS A 174 -4.38 -6.94 3.64
CA LYS A 174 -4.64 -5.56 4.06
C LYS A 174 -3.55 -5.06 4.99
N TYR A 175 -2.87 -4.01 4.59
CA TYR A 175 -1.74 -3.40 5.30
C TYR A 175 -2.10 -1.96 5.64
N THR A 176 -2.64 -1.70 6.86
CA THR A 176 -3.30 -0.44 7.15
C THR A 176 -2.80 0.23 8.44
N GLY A 177 -2.57 1.55 8.39
CA GLY A 177 -2.22 2.33 9.58
C GLY A 177 -0.88 1.95 10.22
N ASN A 178 0.06 1.41 9.46
CA ASN A 178 1.36 1.01 9.97
C ASN A 178 2.37 2.16 9.92
N VAL A 179 3.35 2.13 10.83
CA VAL A 179 4.43 3.13 10.89
C VAL A 179 5.77 2.44 10.62
N LEU A 180 6.36 2.73 9.47
CA LEU A 180 7.60 2.11 9.00
C LEU A 180 8.70 3.17 8.91
N THR A 181 9.72 3.05 9.75
CA THR A 181 10.74 4.12 9.87
C THR A 181 12.15 3.59 9.77
N ASN A 182 12.99 4.29 8.98
CA ASN A 182 14.41 3.98 8.87
C ASN A 182 14.67 2.49 8.52
N ASN A 183 13.85 1.90 7.66
CA ASN A 183 14.15 0.60 7.10
C ASN A 183 15.16 0.84 5.95
N SER A 184 16.41 1.09 6.33
CA SER A 184 17.48 1.61 5.50
C SER A 184 18.71 0.68 5.44
N ILE A 185 18.52 -0.61 5.69
CA ILE A 185 19.58 -1.61 5.56
C ILE A 185 19.50 -2.20 4.14
N MET A 186 20.65 -2.22 3.46
CA MET A 186 20.76 -2.90 2.17
C MET A 186 20.87 -4.41 2.39
N ASN A 187 20.05 -5.18 1.68
CA ASN A 187 20.10 -6.64 1.68
C ASN A 187 21.21 -7.15 0.74
N VAL A 188 21.37 -6.50 -0.40
CA VAL A 188 22.49 -6.68 -1.32
C VAL A 188 23.19 -5.34 -1.44
N LEU A 189 24.49 -5.32 -1.19
CA LEU A 189 25.36 -4.15 -1.32
C LEU A 189 26.72 -4.61 -1.81
N THR A 190 26.92 -4.61 -3.12
CA THR A 190 28.11 -5.19 -3.75
C THR A 190 28.98 -4.11 -4.35
N ARG A 191 30.20 -4.02 -3.84
CA ARG A 191 31.22 -3.13 -4.42
C ARG A 191 31.87 -3.79 -5.63
N GLY A 192 31.57 -3.30 -6.82
CA GLY A 192 32.24 -3.68 -8.06
C GLY A 192 33.05 -2.55 -8.68
N THR A 193 33.59 -2.77 -9.87
CA THR A 193 34.28 -1.74 -10.65
C THR A 193 33.29 -1.04 -11.56
N ASN A 194 33.19 0.30 -11.44
CA ASN A 194 32.29 1.14 -12.25
C ASN A 194 30.80 0.74 -12.12
N CYS A 195 30.37 0.31 -10.92
CA CYS A 195 28.96 0.05 -10.66
C CYS A 195 28.10 1.26 -11.02
N GLY A 196 26.88 1.03 -11.54
CA GLY A 196 26.00 2.08 -12.06
C GLY A 196 26.41 2.68 -13.41
N THR A 197 27.38 2.11 -14.09
CA THR A 197 27.82 2.53 -15.43
C THR A 197 27.73 1.40 -16.46
N ALA A 198 27.80 1.75 -17.76
CA ALA A 198 27.84 0.75 -18.84
C ALA A 198 29.11 -0.15 -18.79
N GLN A 199 30.14 0.25 -18.03
CA GLN A 199 31.39 -0.48 -17.81
C GLN A 199 31.42 -1.25 -16.50
N ALA A 200 30.26 -1.46 -15.87
CA ALA A 200 30.14 -2.16 -14.60
C ALA A 200 30.74 -3.58 -14.64
N VAL A 201 31.58 -3.90 -13.67
CA VAL A 201 32.22 -5.21 -13.55
C VAL A 201 32.05 -5.71 -12.12
N ASN A 202 31.53 -6.93 -11.96
CA ASN A 202 31.27 -7.57 -10.67
C ASN A 202 30.32 -6.79 -9.75
N CYS A 203 29.40 -5.99 -10.33
CA CYS A 203 28.32 -5.37 -9.57
C CYS A 203 27.11 -6.32 -9.56
N ASN A 204 26.51 -6.49 -8.40
CA ASN A 204 25.17 -7.04 -8.29
C ASN A 204 24.19 -5.89 -8.41
N ASP A 205 22.92 -6.22 -8.62
CA ASP A 205 21.84 -5.27 -8.48
C ASP A 205 21.64 -5.01 -6.98
N ASP A 206 22.17 -3.90 -6.48
CA ASP A 206 22.01 -3.51 -5.07
C ASP A 206 20.53 -3.41 -4.73
N SER A 207 20.13 -3.96 -3.60
CA SER A 207 18.71 -4.00 -3.20
C SER A 207 18.53 -3.96 -1.69
N GLY A 208 17.42 -3.35 -1.26
CA GLY A 208 17.07 -3.24 0.16
C GLY A 208 16.49 -1.88 0.49
N ALA A 209 16.56 -1.53 1.75
CA ALA A 209 16.06 -0.24 2.27
C ALA A 209 14.58 0.02 1.93
N SER A 210 13.75 -1.03 1.88
CA SER A 210 12.34 -0.91 1.52
C SER A 210 11.45 -0.72 2.75
N GLY A 211 10.57 0.28 2.73
CA GLY A 211 9.48 0.39 3.69
C GLY A 211 8.55 -0.83 3.57
N VAL A 212 8.07 -1.07 2.36
CA VAL A 212 7.24 -2.22 1.99
C VAL A 212 7.82 -2.86 0.73
N LEU A 213 8.02 -4.18 0.75
CA LEU A 213 8.34 -4.99 -0.43
C LEU A 213 7.13 -5.85 -0.80
N ILE A 214 6.64 -5.71 -2.04
CA ILE A 214 5.41 -6.35 -2.52
C ILE A 214 5.75 -7.34 -3.65
N ASN A 215 5.53 -8.62 -3.40
CA ASN A 215 5.61 -9.68 -4.40
C ASN A 215 4.25 -10.38 -4.62
N GLY A 216 3.24 -10.08 -3.78
CA GLY A 216 1.88 -10.60 -3.85
C GLY A 216 0.96 -9.73 -4.70
N ASN A 217 -0.26 -10.19 -4.90
CA ASN A 217 -1.26 -9.59 -5.78
C ASN A 217 -2.48 -9.11 -4.99
N ASP A 218 -3.23 -8.17 -5.59
CA ASP A 218 -4.55 -7.78 -5.10
C ASP A 218 -4.55 -7.26 -3.64
N ASN A 219 -3.40 -6.77 -3.15
CA ASN A 219 -3.26 -6.27 -1.79
C ASN A 219 -3.65 -4.80 -1.68
N GLU A 220 -4.11 -4.39 -0.51
CA GLU A 220 -4.42 -3.02 -0.14
C GLU A 220 -3.39 -2.48 0.87
N PHE A 221 -2.77 -1.35 0.54
CA PHE A 221 -1.86 -0.62 1.42
C PHE A 221 -2.41 0.79 1.66
N SER A 222 -2.95 1.06 2.85
CA SER A 222 -3.64 2.32 3.12
C SER A 222 -3.33 2.92 4.49
N GLY A 223 -3.28 4.24 4.57
CA GLY A 223 -3.07 4.96 5.83
C GLY A 223 -1.71 4.70 6.50
N ASN A 224 -0.72 4.18 5.78
CA ASN A 224 0.60 3.91 6.34
C ASN A 224 1.47 5.17 6.30
N THR A 225 2.31 5.33 7.32
CA THR A 225 3.38 6.34 7.34
C THR A 225 4.72 5.65 7.15
N ILE A 226 5.46 6.05 6.11
CA ILE A 226 6.71 5.41 5.73
C ILE A 226 7.80 6.48 5.58
N SER A 227 8.90 6.35 6.34
CA SER A 227 9.96 7.35 6.29
C SER A 227 11.36 6.76 6.40
N GLY A 228 12.32 7.40 5.73
CA GLY A 228 13.73 7.10 5.85
C GLY A 228 14.16 5.76 5.22
N SER A 229 13.41 5.23 4.27
CA SER A 229 13.83 4.13 3.41
C SER A 229 14.78 4.68 2.35
N ASN A 230 16.05 4.86 2.74
CA ASN A 230 17.04 5.58 1.94
C ASN A 230 18.45 5.20 2.42
N ALA A 231 19.19 4.44 1.63
CA ALA A 231 20.50 3.93 1.95
C ALA A 231 21.54 4.25 0.87
N PHE A 232 22.82 4.16 1.21
CA PHE A 232 23.89 4.21 0.23
C PHE A 232 23.84 2.95 -0.65
N SER A 233 24.06 3.12 -1.96
CA SER A 233 24.18 2.06 -2.95
C SER A 233 25.41 2.31 -3.83
N TYR A 234 26.15 1.26 -4.16
CA TYR A 234 27.24 1.35 -5.13
C TYR A 234 26.71 1.50 -6.56
N ASP A 235 25.55 0.91 -6.88
CA ASP A 235 24.98 0.92 -8.21
C ASP A 235 24.24 2.24 -8.51
N TYR A 236 23.57 2.79 -7.50
CA TYR A 236 22.62 3.92 -7.69
C TYR A 236 23.00 5.17 -6.91
N ALA A 237 24.16 5.19 -6.20
CA ALA A 237 24.55 6.17 -5.19
C ALA A 237 23.65 6.14 -3.94
N ARG A 238 22.34 6.09 -4.14
CA ARG A 238 21.35 5.85 -3.08
C ARG A 238 20.22 4.97 -3.62
N ASP A 239 19.71 4.11 -2.74
CA ASP A 239 18.61 3.20 -3.02
C ASP A 239 17.63 3.16 -1.85
N GLY A 240 16.44 2.64 -2.08
CA GLY A 240 15.37 2.45 -1.10
C GLY A 240 14.05 3.06 -1.55
N SER A 241 12.97 2.38 -1.22
CA SER A 241 11.62 2.74 -1.64
C SER A 241 10.64 2.72 -0.47
N SER A 242 9.63 3.60 -0.49
CA SER A 242 8.48 3.42 0.40
C SER A 242 7.75 2.13 0.04
N PHE A 243 7.50 1.93 -1.26
CA PHE A 243 6.87 0.74 -1.82
C PHE A 243 7.73 0.21 -2.97
N GLU A 244 8.32 -0.95 -2.79
CA GLU A 244 9.02 -1.69 -3.83
C GLU A 244 8.09 -2.80 -4.33
N ILE A 245 7.66 -2.75 -5.60
CA ILE A 245 6.83 -3.80 -6.21
C ILE A 245 7.70 -4.62 -7.14
N TYR A 246 7.79 -5.92 -6.88
CA TYR A 246 8.54 -6.85 -7.72
C TYR A 246 7.73 -8.12 -8.00
N ASN A 247 7.26 -8.27 -9.24
CA ASN A 247 6.32 -9.31 -9.68
C ASN A 247 4.92 -9.28 -9.03
N GLY A 248 4.53 -8.16 -8.37
CA GLY A 248 3.22 -8.01 -7.74
C GLY A 248 2.21 -7.28 -8.63
N ASN A 249 0.98 -7.78 -8.70
CA ASN A 249 -0.05 -7.27 -9.61
C ASN A 249 -1.26 -6.71 -8.87
N ARG A 250 -1.94 -5.73 -9.44
CA ARG A 250 -3.24 -5.19 -9.02
C ARG A 250 -3.30 -4.75 -7.56
N ASN A 251 -2.14 -4.34 -7.01
CA ASN A 251 -2.09 -3.80 -5.66
C ASN A 251 -2.64 -2.37 -5.64
N ASN A 252 -3.35 -2.02 -4.58
CA ASN A 252 -3.94 -0.70 -4.37
C ASN A 252 -3.22 0.02 -3.23
N ILE A 253 -2.44 1.05 -3.57
CA ILE A 253 -1.63 1.85 -2.65
C ILE A 253 -2.27 3.23 -2.51
N HIS A 254 -2.93 3.50 -1.38
CA HIS A 254 -3.68 4.74 -1.26
C HIS A 254 -3.67 5.34 0.16
N HIS A 255 -3.84 6.66 0.22
CA HIS A 255 -3.91 7.40 1.49
C HIS A 255 -2.69 7.16 2.39
N ASN A 256 -1.51 6.97 1.81
CA ASN A 256 -0.27 6.81 2.57
C ASN A 256 0.53 8.11 2.59
N VAL A 257 1.34 8.28 3.64
CA VAL A 257 2.29 9.38 3.79
C VAL A 257 3.70 8.85 3.70
N ALA A 258 4.45 9.27 2.69
CA ALA A 258 5.83 8.86 2.43
C ALA A 258 6.78 10.06 2.59
N VAL A 259 7.73 9.99 3.55
CA VAL A 259 8.60 11.12 3.88
C VAL A 259 10.06 10.72 3.83
N ASP A 260 10.85 11.47 3.07
CA ASP A 260 12.32 11.36 3.02
C ASP A 260 12.84 9.95 2.68
N ASN A 261 12.10 9.23 1.84
CA ASN A 261 12.56 8.00 1.20
C ASN A 261 13.31 8.33 -0.11
N ASN A 262 14.17 7.45 -0.60
CA ASN A 262 14.84 7.70 -1.89
C ASN A 262 13.84 7.66 -3.04
N ASN A 263 12.96 6.64 -3.05
CA ASN A 263 11.85 6.56 -4.00
C ASN A 263 10.52 6.42 -3.22
N PHE A 264 9.42 6.95 -3.78
CA PHE A 264 8.09 6.59 -3.29
C PHE A 264 7.73 5.18 -3.74
N SER A 265 7.76 4.94 -5.04
CA SER A 265 7.55 3.58 -5.54
C SER A 265 8.38 3.30 -6.78
N GLU A 266 8.95 2.11 -6.78
CA GLU A 266 9.58 1.50 -7.92
C GLU A 266 8.83 0.20 -8.26
N ILE A 267 8.51 0.04 -9.57
CA ILE A 267 7.77 -1.12 -10.06
C ILE A 267 8.66 -1.88 -11.03
N GLY A 268 8.89 -3.16 -10.73
CA GLY A 268 9.68 -4.05 -11.57
C GLY A 268 9.14 -5.47 -11.60
N ARG A 269 9.63 -6.25 -12.56
CA ARG A 269 9.35 -7.67 -12.71
C ARG A 269 10.60 -8.42 -13.18
N SER A 270 10.60 -9.73 -13.00
CA SER A 270 11.56 -10.62 -13.67
C SER A 270 10.83 -11.61 -14.57
N THR A 271 10.53 -12.81 -14.05
CA THR A 271 9.81 -13.86 -14.80
C THR A 271 8.29 -13.72 -14.72
N GLY A 272 7.76 -12.95 -13.73
CA GLY A 272 6.34 -12.68 -13.55
C GLY A 272 5.89 -11.41 -14.26
N THR A 273 4.81 -10.83 -13.74
CA THR A 273 4.27 -9.53 -14.14
C THR A 273 4.17 -8.60 -12.92
N ALA A 274 4.09 -7.30 -13.15
CA ALA A 274 3.83 -6.29 -12.12
C ALA A 274 2.81 -5.27 -12.67
N ASP A 275 1.67 -5.79 -13.11
CA ASP A 275 0.68 -5.07 -13.90
C ASP A 275 -0.51 -4.60 -13.06
N GLY A 276 -1.17 -3.52 -13.47
CA GLY A 276 -2.42 -3.05 -12.91
C GLY A 276 -2.33 -2.44 -11.50
N ASN A 277 -1.13 -2.06 -11.04
CA ASN A 277 -0.95 -1.44 -9.74
C ASN A 277 -1.46 0.00 -9.72
N THR A 278 -2.13 0.42 -8.65
CA THR A 278 -2.76 1.73 -8.54
C THR A 278 -2.26 2.50 -7.33
N TYR A 279 -2.06 3.81 -7.50
CA TYR A 279 -1.59 4.73 -6.48
C TYR A 279 -2.53 5.93 -6.41
N ARG A 280 -3.18 6.17 -5.25
CA ARG A 280 -4.22 7.19 -5.10
C ARG A 280 -4.10 7.96 -3.80
N TYR A 281 -4.28 9.25 -3.83
CA TYR A 281 -4.32 10.08 -2.63
C TYR A 281 -3.15 9.85 -1.68
N ASN A 282 -1.94 9.62 -2.22
CA ASN A 282 -0.73 9.51 -1.41
C ASN A 282 -0.03 10.87 -1.34
N LEU A 283 0.52 11.18 -0.17
CA LEU A 283 1.42 12.30 0.02
C LEU A 283 2.87 11.82 0.00
N VAL A 284 3.66 12.34 -0.92
CA VAL A 284 5.08 12.03 -1.07
C VAL A 284 5.89 13.29 -0.90
N ARG A 285 6.78 13.30 0.09
CA ARG A 285 7.67 14.42 0.34
C ARG A 285 9.11 13.93 0.56
N ALA A 286 10.08 14.50 -0.18
CA ALA A 286 11.48 14.24 0.06
C ALA A 286 12.25 15.56 0.05
N THR A 287 12.73 15.95 1.24
CA THR A 287 13.35 17.25 1.53
C THR A 287 14.59 17.11 2.40
N CYS A 288 15.19 15.93 2.50
CA CYS A 288 16.28 15.57 3.40
C CYS A 288 17.69 16.01 2.89
N GLY A 289 17.76 17.06 2.10
CA GLY A 289 19.01 17.64 1.63
C GLY A 289 19.82 16.70 0.74
N ALA A 290 21.10 16.50 1.04
CA ALA A 290 22.02 15.68 0.26
C ALA A 290 21.55 14.22 0.11
N ASN A 291 20.82 13.71 1.10
CA ASN A 291 20.29 12.34 1.06
C ASN A 291 19.06 12.19 0.13
N CYS A 292 18.40 13.29 -0.23
CA CYS A 292 17.25 13.29 -1.13
C CYS A 292 17.55 13.92 -2.49
N THR A 293 18.80 14.12 -2.83
CA THR A 293 19.21 14.80 -4.07
C THR A 293 18.56 14.20 -5.31
N GLN A 294 18.47 12.87 -5.39
CA GLN A 294 17.93 12.14 -6.54
C GLN A 294 16.58 11.46 -6.27
N ALA A 295 15.88 11.88 -5.22
CA ALA A 295 14.59 11.27 -4.84
C ALA A 295 13.61 11.21 -6.02
N LYS A 296 12.85 10.12 -6.10
CA LYS A 296 11.83 9.94 -7.13
C LYS A 296 10.47 9.63 -6.52
N GLY A 297 9.42 10.09 -7.20
CA GLY A 297 8.05 9.67 -6.89
C GLY A 297 7.79 8.29 -7.47
N LEU A 298 7.22 8.19 -8.65
CA LEU A 298 6.97 6.92 -9.31
C LEU A 298 8.07 6.59 -10.32
N ILE A 299 8.57 5.35 -10.27
CA ILE A 299 9.41 4.75 -11.32
C ILE A 299 8.61 3.61 -11.96
N ALA A 300 8.14 3.81 -13.20
CA ALA A 300 7.54 2.78 -14.02
C ALA A 300 8.56 2.25 -15.04
N ARG A 301 8.64 0.94 -15.23
CA ARG A 301 9.61 0.31 -16.12
C ARG A 301 8.96 -0.16 -17.42
N GLY A 302 9.43 0.37 -18.53
CA GLY A 302 8.95 0.06 -19.88
C GLY A 302 9.55 -1.21 -20.48
N PRO A 303 9.15 -1.55 -21.72
CA PRO A 303 9.56 -2.80 -22.38
C PRO A 303 11.05 -2.84 -22.74
N GLY A 304 11.74 -1.70 -22.72
CA GLY A 304 13.18 -1.61 -23.00
C GLY A 304 14.10 -1.89 -21.81
N THR A 305 13.55 -2.26 -20.64
CA THR A 305 14.32 -2.65 -19.45
C THR A 305 14.20 -4.15 -19.17
N SER A 306 15.22 -4.74 -18.52
CA SER A 306 15.16 -6.13 -18.04
C SER A 306 14.09 -6.36 -16.96
N PHE A 307 13.66 -5.27 -16.28
CA PHE A 307 12.66 -5.30 -15.22
C PHE A 307 11.27 -4.80 -15.66
N GLY A 308 11.04 -4.61 -16.95
CA GLY A 308 9.76 -4.17 -17.54
C GLY A 308 9.23 -5.15 -18.58
N PRO A 309 8.06 -4.89 -19.18
CA PRO A 309 7.15 -3.79 -18.87
C PRO A 309 6.28 -4.06 -17.62
N THR A 310 5.80 -2.96 -16.99
CA THR A 310 4.87 -2.97 -15.86
C THR A 310 3.57 -2.26 -16.26
N ASN A 311 2.70 -2.97 -16.99
CA ASN A 311 1.57 -2.38 -17.69
C ASN A 311 0.40 -2.00 -16.77
N GLY A 312 -0.44 -1.07 -17.23
CA GLY A 312 -1.68 -0.71 -16.55
C GLY A 312 -1.48 0.03 -15.22
N THR A 313 -0.31 0.63 -14.98
CA THR A 313 -0.06 1.42 -13.79
C THR A 313 -0.93 2.68 -13.80
N VAL A 314 -1.67 2.92 -12.69
CA VAL A 314 -2.47 4.12 -12.49
C VAL A 314 -1.90 4.93 -11.34
N PHE A 315 -1.50 6.18 -11.63
CA PHE A 315 -0.99 7.14 -10.66
C PHE A 315 -1.89 8.38 -10.69
N GLU A 316 -2.77 8.49 -9.69
CA GLU A 316 -3.81 9.51 -9.71
C GLU A 316 -4.08 10.14 -8.34
N PHE A 317 -4.38 11.41 -8.29
CA PHE A 317 -4.69 12.16 -7.08
C PHE A 317 -3.58 12.10 -6.02
N ASN A 318 -2.31 12.02 -6.42
CA ASN A 318 -1.19 12.06 -5.48
C ASN A 318 -0.58 13.46 -5.43
N THR A 319 -0.07 13.85 -4.28
CA THR A 319 0.81 15.02 -4.14
C THR A 319 2.24 14.55 -3.96
N VAL A 320 3.11 14.86 -4.91
CA VAL A 320 4.54 14.57 -4.90
C VAL A 320 5.32 15.87 -4.81
N TYR A 321 6.06 16.08 -3.72
CA TYR A 321 6.90 17.25 -3.49
C TYR A 321 8.35 16.85 -3.23
N LEU A 322 9.22 17.05 -4.21
CA LEU A 322 10.62 16.69 -4.16
C LEU A 322 11.49 17.92 -4.46
N ASN A 323 12.40 18.26 -3.56
CA ASN A 323 13.25 19.45 -3.71
C ASN A 323 14.74 19.15 -3.98
N GLY A 324 15.12 17.89 -4.12
CA GLY A 324 16.47 17.49 -4.50
C GLY A 324 16.83 17.92 -5.93
N SER A 325 18.06 18.37 -6.16
CA SER A 325 18.48 18.94 -7.48
C SER A 325 18.38 17.98 -8.66
N GLN A 326 18.35 16.67 -8.42
CA GLN A 326 18.18 15.61 -9.42
C GLN A 326 16.84 14.86 -9.26
N SER A 327 15.91 15.42 -8.46
CA SER A 327 14.64 14.75 -8.16
C SER A 327 13.69 14.72 -9.36
N GLN A 328 12.91 13.63 -9.44
CA GLN A 328 11.95 13.39 -10.53
C GLN A 328 10.63 12.88 -9.92
N ALA A 329 9.51 13.60 -10.16
CA ALA A 329 8.25 13.19 -9.53
C ALA A 329 7.64 11.94 -10.21
N VAL A 330 7.64 11.86 -11.53
CA VAL A 330 7.25 10.64 -12.27
C VAL A 330 8.23 10.41 -13.40
N VAL A 331 8.71 9.16 -13.49
CA VAL A 331 9.64 8.76 -14.57
C VAL A 331 9.26 7.37 -15.12
N CYS A 332 9.25 7.27 -16.46
CA CYS A 332 9.21 5.98 -17.14
C CYS A 332 10.62 5.66 -17.67
N HIS A 333 11.19 4.54 -17.21
CA HIS A 333 12.47 4.05 -17.71
C HIS A 333 12.26 3.23 -18.99
N ALA A 334 13.00 3.57 -20.05
CA ALA A 334 12.99 2.91 -21.36
C ALA A 334 11.56 2.74 -21.95
N SER A 335 10.90 3.87 -22.15
CA SER A 335 9.50 4.04 -22.51
C SER A 335 8.52 3.78 -21.37
N CYS A 336 7.36 4.42 -21.42
CA CYS A 336 6.29 4.08 -20.50
C CYS A 336 5.69 2.71 -20.84
N PRO A 337 5.31 1.95 -19.83
CA PRO A 337 4.50 0.74 -20.03
C PRO A 337 3.15 1.09 -20.67
N SER A 338 2.56 0.11 -21.35
CA SER A 338 1.23 0.27 -21.94
C SER A 338 0.18 0.57 -20.88
N SER A 339 -0.83 1.36 -21.26
CA SER A 339 -1.96 1.71 -20.39
C SER A 339 -1.57 2.39 -19.06
N THR A 340 -0.42 3.08 -19.03
CA THR A 340 -0.04 3.93 -17.90
C THR A 340 -0.93 5.16 -17.84
N VAL A 341 -1.53 5.44 -16.69
CA VAL A 341 -2.39 6.60 -16.46
C VAL A 341 -1.79 7.51 -15.39
N ILE A 342 -1.60 8.79 -15.71
CA ILE A 342 -1.08 9.82 -14.81
C ILE A 342 -2.10 10.96 -14.80
N ARG A 343 -2.98 11.04 -13.80
CA ARG A 343 -4.04 12.04 -13.80
C ARG A 343 -4.32 12.66 -12.43
N GLY A 344 -4.73 13.91 -12.42
CA GLY A 344 -5.20 14.56 -11.21
C GLY A 344 -4.13 14.64 -10.11
N ASN A 345 -2.84 14.67 -10.45
CA ASN A 345 -1.76 14.76 -9.47
C ASN A 345 -1.22 16.19 -9.33
N ILE A 346 -0.58 16.47 -8.21
CA ILE A 346 0.37 17.57 -8.08
C ILE A 346 1.78 16.98 -8.07
N LEU A 347 2.58 17.33 -9.07
CA LEU A 347 3.91 16.78 -9.29
C LEU A 347 4.98 17.87 -9.23
N VAL A 348 5.77 17.91 -8.16
CA VAL A 348 6.88 18.83 -7.98
C VAL A 348 8.19 18.05 -8.00
N GLY A 349 9.07 18.36 -8.96
CA GLY A 349 10.38 17.75 -9.07
C GLY A 349 11.37 18.69 -9.78
N VAL A 350 12.55 18.87 -9.21
CA VAL A 350 13.51 19.88 -9.69
C VAL A 350 14.10 19.53 -11.05
N LYS A 351 14.53 18.28 -11.24
CA LYS A 351 15.04 17.81 -12.53
C LYS A 351 13.90 17.58 -13.52
N ASN A 352 12.84 16.90 -13.07
CA ASN A 352 11.63 16.70 -13.87
C ASN A 352 10.42 16.55 -12.94
N SER A 353 9.33 17.23 -13.25
CA SER A 353 8.01 16.90 -12.69
C SER A 353 7.41 15.69 -13.40
N LEU A 354 7.67 15.53 -14.70
CA LEU A 354 7.20 14.42 -15.52
C LEU A 354 8.23 14.08 -16.59
N TRP A 355 8.66 12.82 -16.65
CA TRP A 355 9.55 12.29 -17.68
C TRP A 355 8.98 10.98 -18.22
N ILE A 356 8.25 11.06 -19.32
CA ILE A 356 7.57 9.94 -19.98
C ILE A 356 7.93 9.90 -21.44
N ASN A 357 8.15 8.69 -21.98
CA ASN A 357 8.53 8.45 -23.37
C ASN A 357 7.66 7.34 -23.97
N GLY A 358 7.71 7.18 -25.29
CA GLY A 358 6.96 6.15 -26.00
C GLY A 358 5.48 6.52 -26.17
N SER A 359 4.64 5.51 -26.29
CA SER A 359 3.20 5.63 -26.54
C SER A 359 2.42 4.70 -25.61
N GLY A 360 1.10 4.85 -25.58
CA GLY A 360 0.22 3.98 -24.77
C GLY A 360 0.00 4.46 -23.33
N TRP A 361 0.47 5.66 -23.00
CA TRP A 361 0.19 6.35 -21.75
C TRP A 361 -0.91 7.42 -21.90
N THR A 362 -1.52 7.79 -20.80
CA THR A 362 -2.47 8.91 -20.71
C THR A 362 -2.02 9.87 -19.61
N GLU A 363 -1.94 11.16 -19.93
CA GLU A 363 -1.65 12.25 -19.00
C GLU A 363 -2.77 13.28 -19.08
N ARG A 364 -3.35 13.70 -17.93
CA ARG A 364 -4.38 14.75 -17.87
C ARG A 364 -4.61 15.28 -16.46
N GLN A 365 -5.12 16.53 -16.38
CA GLN A 365 -5.60 17.11 -15.12
C GLN A 365 -4.53 17.18 -14.03
N ASN A 366 -3.24 17.26 -14.40
CA ASN A 366 -2.15 17.36 -13.46
C ASN A 366 -1.72 18.84 -13.27
N VAL A 367 -1.17 19.15 -12.09
CA VAL A 367 -0.45 20.38 -11.80
C VAL A 367 1.03 20.03 -11.66
N LEU A 368 1.87 20.56 -12.55
CA LEU A 368 3.27 20.17 -12.68
C LEU A 368 4.20 21.33 -12.38
N ASN A 369 5.06 21.18 -11.39
CA ASN A 369 6.09 22.16 -11.02
C ASN A 369 7.48 21.57 -11.28
N GLY A 370 8.06 21.93 -12.40
CA GLY A 370 9.36 21.48 -12.89
C GLY A 370 9.32 21.09 -14.36
N PRO A 371 10.47 20.76 -14.95
CA PRO A 371 10.55 20.39 -16.37
C PRO A 371 9.70 19.18 -16.74
N VAL A 372 9.11 19.23 -17.93
CA VAL A 372 8.36 18.13 -18.57
C VAL A 372 8.96 17.86 -19.95
N ASN A 373 8.91 16.60 -20.41
CA ASN A 373 9.48 16.21 -21.72
C ASN A 373 8.43 15.91 -22.81
N VAL A 374 7.16 16.16 -22.52
CA VAL A 374 6.04 15.91 -23.46
C VAL A 374 5.14 17.13 -23.56
N VAL A 375 4.35 17.18 -24.63
CA VAL A 375 3.25 18.14 -24.73
C VAL A 375 2.13 17.66 -23.81
N LEU A 376 1.77 18.51 -22.85
CA LEU A 376 0.74 18.19 -21.87
C LEU A 376 -0.66 18.23 -22.49
N ASN A 377 -1.57 17.44 -21.94
CA ASN A 377 -2.99 17.57 -22.20
C ASN A 377 -3.46 18.98 -21.79
N SER A 378 -4.42 19.54 -22.53
CA SER A 378 -4.94 20.91 -22.30
C SER A 378 -5.59 21.10 -20.91
N THR A 379 -5.94 20.02 -20.21
CA THR A 379 -6.48 20.07 -18.85
C THR A 379 -5.40 20.09 -17.77
N SER A 380 -4.12 19.83 -18.12
CA SER A 380 -2.98 19.95 -17.21
C SER A 380 -2.36 21.34 -17.24
N THR A 381 -1.61 21.71 -16.20
CA THR A 381 -0.97 23.03 -16.10
C THR A 381 0.43 22.94 -15.47
N THR A 382 1.31 23.85 -15.86
CA THR A 382 2.63 24.04 -15.23
C THR A 382 2.64 25.19 -14.21
N ALA A 383 1.48 25.73 -13.87
CA ALA A 383 1.37 26.77 -12.83
C ALA A 383 1.75 26.21 -11.43
N PRO A 384 2.33 27.03 -10.56
CA PRO A 384 2.66 26.62 -9.19
C PRO A 384 1.43 26.14 -8.42
N ALA A 385 1.55 25.03 -7.68
CA ALA A 385 0.44 24.42 -6.95
C ALA A 385 -0.12 25.27 -5.81
N ARG A 386 0.67 26.25 -5.29
CA ARG A 386 0.27 27.19 -4.24
C ARG A 386 -0.20 26.50 -2.95
N PHE A 387 0.71 25.81 -2.33
CA PHE A 387 0.50 25.20 -1.03
C PHE A 387 0.45 26.24 0.12
N LEU A 388 -0.18 25.90 1.23
CA LEU A 388 -0.25 26.76 2.42
C LEU A 388 1.14 27.09 2.97
N ASN A 389 2.02 26.08 3.12
CA ASN A 389 3.37 26.28 3.65
C ASN A 389 4.32 25.15 3.23
N ALA A 390 4.64 25.06 1.96
CA ALA A 390 5.58 24.03 1.46
C ALA A 390 7.00 24.22 2.04
N PRO A 391 7.70 23.14 2.42
CA PRO A 391 7.30 21.74 2.32
C PRO A 391 6.56 21.20 3.55
N SER A 392 6.31 22.01 4.56
CA SER A 392 5.77 21.56 5.85
C SER A 392 4.28 21.25 5.79
N ASP A 393 3.54 22.05 5.01
CA ASP A 393 2.11 21.92 4.81
C ASP A 393 1.80 21.99 3.30
N LEU A 394 1.31 20.88 2.75
CA LEU A 394 1.01 20.76 1.33
C LEU A 394 -0.51 20.77 1.04
N HIS A 395 -1.32 21.26 1.97
CA HIS A 395 -2.71 21.65 1.66
C HIS A 395 -2.75 22.85 0.72
N LEU A 396 -3.83 22.99 -0.02
CA LEU A 396 -4.00 24.02 -1.03
C LEU A 396 -4.37 25.38 -0.40
N THR A 397 -3.91 26.46 -1.03
CA THR A 397 -4.51 27.78 -0.80
C THR A 397 -5.70 27.97 -1.74
N GLY A 398 -6.68 28.83 -1.39
CA GLY A 398 -7.85 29.12 -2.23
C GLY A 398 -7.56 29.74 -3.61
N SER A 399 -6.29 29.94 -3.96
CA SER A 399 -5.86 30.38 -5.29
C SER A 399 -5.08 29.32 -6.05
N SER A 400 -5.09 28.08 -5.55
CA SER A 400 -4.38 26.98 -6.20
C SER A 400 -5.01 26.62 -7.55
N PRO A 401 -4.22 26.40 -8.61
CA PRO A 401 -4.72 25.93 -9.89
C PRO A 401 -5.13 24.43 -9.85
N ALA A 402 -4.96 23.76 -8.70
CA ALA A 402 -5.35 22.37 -8.49
C ALA A 402 -6.84 22.22 -8.15
N ILE A 403 -7.48 23.30 -7.65
CA ILE A 403 -8.87 23.31 -7.22
C ILE A 403 -9.80 22.99 -8.41
N ASP A 404 -10.76 22.08 -8.19
CA ASP A 404 -11.78 21.61 -9.14
C ASP A 404 -11.24 21.11 -10.50
N ARG A 405 -9.97 20.69 -10.55
CA ARG A 405 -9.28 20.33 -11.79
C ARG A 405 -9.46 18.88 -12.20
N ALA A 406 -9.51 17.94 -11.27
CA ALA A 406 -9.37 16.52 -11.58
C ALA A 406 -10.70 15.81 -11.90
N GLY A 407 -11.82 16.48 -11.73
CA GLY A 407 -13.14 15.96 -12.11
C GLY A 407 -13.63 14.84 -11.17
N THR A 408 -13.82 13.62 -11.68
CA THR A 408 -14.35 12.51 -10.87
C THR A 408 -13.28 11.81 -10.07
N SER A 409 -13.46 11.71 -8.75
CA SER A 409 -12.62 10.94 -7.85
C SER A 409 -12.97 9.44 -7.84
N PRO A 410 -12.01 8.54 -7.66
CA PRO A 410 -12.23 7.12 -7.43
C PRO A 410 -12.56 6.78 -5.97
N THR A 411 -12.47 7.73 -5.04
CA THR A 411 -12.72 7.56 -3.60
C THR A 411 -13.69 8.62 -3.10
N ALA A 412 -14.35 8.35 -1.97
CA ALA A 412 -15.29 9.28 -1.34
C ALA A 412 -14.60 10.31 -0.43
N PHE A 413 -13.33 10.11 -0.10
CA PHE A 413 -12.56 10.97 0.80
C PHE A 413 -11.13 11.15 0.27
N ASP A 414 -10.53 12.29 0.58
CA ASP A 414 -9.13 12.61 0.34
C ASP A 414 -8.21 12.06 1.45
N LEU A 415 -6.92 12.39 1.42
CA LEU A 415 -5.93 11.95 2.41
C LEU A 415 -6.24 12.45 3.84
N ALA A 416 -6.87 13.61 3.99
CA ALA A 416 -7.24 14.20 5.28
C ALA A 416 -8.61 13.73 5.78
N GLY A 417 -9.35 12.97 4.97
CA GLY A 417 -10.72 12.53 5.28
C GLY A 417 -11.79 13.56 4.90
N VAL A 418 -11.45 14.55 4.10
CA VAL A 418 -12.43 15.50 3.51
C VAL A 418 -13.19 14.77 2.40
N ALA A 419 -14.51 14.99 2.34
CA ALA A 419 -15.35 14.39 1.31
C ALA A 419 -14.97 14.90 -0.09
N VAL A 420 -14.98 14.02 -1.09
CA VAL A 420 -14.65 14.34 -2.49
C VAL A 420 -15.84 13.99 -3.39
N PRO A 421 -16.27 14.90 -4.29
CA PRO A 421 -15.69 16.22 -4.57
C PRO A 421 -16.24 17.34 -3.66
N GLN A 422 -15.50 18.45 -3.55
CA GLN A 422 -15.96 19.74 -3.03
C GLN A 422 -16.14 20.74 -4.19
N ASP A 423 -16.89 21.83 -3.96
CA ASP A 423 -16.94 22.99 -4.85
C ASP A 423 -15.96 24.05 -4.32
N GLY A 424 -14.67 23.82 -4.56
CA GLY A 424 -13.60 24.60 -3.94
C GLY A 424 -13.50 26.03 -4.47
N ASP A 425 -13.91 26.30 -5.69
CA ASP A 425 -13.89 27.62 -6.33
C ASP A 425 -15.25 28.36 -6.25
N CYS A 426 -16.27 27.76 -5.62
CA CYS A 426 -17.60 28.30 -5.41
C CYS A 426 -18.34 28.67 -6.72
N ASN A 427 -18.13 27.90 -7.77
CA ASN A 427 -18.79 28.12 -9.06
C ASN A 427 -20.14 27.40 -9.20
N GLY A 428 -20.56 26.63 -8.21
CA GLY A 428 -21.78 25.83 -8.17
C GLY A 428 -21.63 24.42 -8.74
N THR A 429 -20.40 23.99 -9.05
CA THR A 429 -20.12 22.66 -9.62
C THR A 429 -18.96 22.00 -8.88
N ALA A 430 -19.27 21.03 -8.03
CA ALA A 430 -18.24 20.29 -7.32
C ALA A 430 -17.44 19.39 -8.25
N ALA A 431 -16.12 19.45 -8.17
CA ALA A 431 -15.20 18.58 -8.87
C ALA A 431 -14.01 18.27 -7.95
N ALA A 432 -13.40 17.08 -8.13
CA ALA A 432 -12.25 16.73 -7.31
C ALA A 432 -11.02 17.58 -7.65
N ASP A 433 -10.25 17.92 -6.65
CA ASP A 433 -8.99 18.64 -6.80
C ASP A 433 -7.89 17.72 -7.36
N SER A 434 -6.88 18.33 -8.00
CA SER A 434 -5.65 17.60 -8.27
C SER A 434 -4.81 17.52 -7.01
N GLY A 435 -4.25 16.33 -6.73
CA GLY A 435 -3.42 16.08 -5.56
C GLY A 435 -4.11 15.24 -4.50
N ALA A 436 -3.46 15.14 -3.34
CA ALA A 436 -3.90 14.27 -2.24
C ALA A 436 -4.89 14.95 -1.29
N TYR A 437 -5.14 16.24 -1.45
CA TYR A 437 -6.00 17.04 -0.58
C TYR A 437 -7.05 17.81 -1.37
N GLU A 438 -8.27 17.76 -0.91
CA GLU A 438 -9.35 18.66 -1.31
C GLU A 438 -9.23 20.01 -0.61
N PHE A 439 -9.56 21.09 -1.31
CA PHE A 439 -9.70 22.41 -0.74
C PHE A 439 -11.14 22.62 -0.27
N ASP A 440 -11.35 22.54 1.03
CA ASP A 440 -12.63 22.85 1.65
C ASP A 440 -12.78 24.37 1.77
N SER A 441 -13.56 24.97 0.87
CA SER A 441 -13.74 26.41 0.83
C SER A 441 -14.63 26.87 1.97
N PRO A 442 -14.18 27.79 2.84
CA PRO A 442 -15.03 28.33 3.90
C PRO A 442 -16.17 29.23 3.37
N ASN A 443 -16.18 29.54 2.07
CA ASN A 443 -17.10 30.48 1.45
C ASN A 443 -18.21 29.82 0.63
N CYS A 444 -18.15 28.52 0.41
CA CYS A 444 -19.19 27.75 -0.26
C CYS A 444 -20.05 26.97 0.74
#